data_203891f80de308936eef9e676c0b856b
#
_entry.id   203891f80de308936eef9e676c0b856b
#
_cell.length_a   1.000
_cell.length_b   1.000
_cell.length_c   1.000
_cell.angle_alpha   90.00
_cell.angle_beta   90.00
_cell.angle_gamma   90.00
#
_symmetry.space_group_name_H-M   'P 1'
#
loop_
_entity.id
_entity.type
_entity.pdbx_description
1 polymer ?
#
loop_
_entity_poly.entity_id
_entity_poly.type
_entity_poly.pdbx_seq_one_letter_code
_entity_poly.pdbx_strand_id
1 'polypeptide(L)'
;MPRPFVAVPSWEPLPPPERLAAEAGAETPLAPASPWAPEARTLLVDGAVAETADAATIGADTGGVGVDELALLGPLAEYAASGPVTDLFLNGEHGLWIDRGAGPEREPAWSAHEAEVRALAVQLIARGGRHVDEATPAVDVRLGRGIRVHAVLPPLSSSGTLVSVRVPRIADFPLAALARAGMIDDEQEATLRRAVSERRNILVTGAGGTGKTTLLGALLGEAGPRERIVLLEDVAELRISHPHVVSLEARQANLEGSGRIGLDVLLREALRMRPDRLVVGECRGPELRELLAALNTGHDGGAGTLHANSLDDVPARLEALGSTAGMSPDAVARQAVSAFDLVVHLERHEGRRRVRQIGRFELDGARLGIAPC
;
A
#
# COMPACT_ATOMS: atom_id res chain seq x y z
N MET A 1 -43.95 28.72 -23.62
CA MET A 1 -43.26 27.46 -23.29
C MET A 1 -41.99 27.42 -24.09
N PRO A 2 -40.80 27.47 -23.51
CA PRO A 2 -39.53 27.33 -24.23
C PRO A 2 -39.27 25.85 -24.56
N ARG A 3 -38.75 25.57 -25.77
CA ARG A 3 -38.42 24.23 -26.25
C ARG A 3 -37.16 23.72 -25.56
N PRO A 4 -37.05 22.44 -25.23
CA PRO A 4 -35.83 21.89 -24.64
C PRO A 4 -34.67 21.88 -25.68
N PHE A 5 -33.50 22.28 -25.22
CA PHE A 5 -32.24 22.26 -25.97
C PHE A 5 -31.72 20.81 -25.97
N VAL A 6 -31.65 20.18 -27.14
CA VAL A 6 -30.99 18.88 -27.31
C VAL A 6 -29.65 19.13 -27.95
N ALA A 7 -28.56 18.94 -27.20
CA ALA A 7 -27.22 18.96 -27.74
C ALA A 7 -26.94 17.63 -28.47
N VAL A 8 -26.71 17.71 -29.76
CA VAL A 8 -26.22 16.58 -30.58
C VAL A 8 -24.69 16.66 -30.58
N PRO A 9 -23.93 15.63 -30.13
CA PRO A 9 -22.48 15.64 -30.25
C PRO A 9 -22.08 15.38 -31.69
N SER A 10 -21.46 16.35 -32.34
CA SER A 10 -20.81 16.15 -33.64
C SER A 10 -19.43 15.52 -33.40
N TRP A 11 -19.29 14.25 -33.77
CA TRP A 11 -18.02 13.54 -33.83
C TRP A 11 -17.43 13.69 -35.25
N GLU A 12 -16.44 14.52 -35.41
CA GLU A 12 -15.56 14.49 -36.55
C GLU A 12 -14.22 13.85 -36.15
N PRO A 13 -13.77 12.79 -36.87
CA PRO A 13 -12.46 12.19 -36.59
C PRO A 13 -11.35 13.13 -37.09
N LEU A 14 -10.33 13.33 -36.21
CA LEU A 14 -9.13 14.07 -36.58
C LEU A 14 -8.38 13.38 -37.72
N PRO A 15 -7.84 14.13 -38.70
CA PRO A 15 -7.03 13.57 -39.76
C PRO A 15 -5.70 13.03 -39.24
N PRO A 16 -5.11 12.01 -39.91
CA PRO A 16 -3.84 11.42 -39.51
C PRO A 16 -2.68 12.42 -39.69
N PRO A 17 -1.61 12.35 -38.86
CA PRO A 17 -0.49 13.27 -38.95
C PRO A 17 0.30 13.05 -40.26
N GLU A 18 0.34 14.07 -41.11
CA GLU A 18 1.22 14.13 -42.29
C GLU A 18 2.69 14.25 -41.85
N ARG A 19 3.53 13.42 -42.43
CA ARG A 19 4.99 13.50 -42.32
C ARG A 19 5.48 14.78 -42.97
N LEU A 20 5.97 15.75 -42.20
CA LEU A 20 6.77 16.83 -42.73
C LEU A 20 8.23 16.39 -42.81
N ALA A 21 8.71 16.40 -44.06
CA ALA A 21 10.10 16.15 -44.41
C ALA A 21 11.00 17.34 -44.00
N ALA A 22 12.25 17.00 -43.78
CA ALA A 22 13.34 17.83 -43.33
C ALA A 22 13.54 19.12 -44.11
N GLU A 23 13.79 20.24 -43.41
CA GLU A 23 14.71 21.28 -43.85
C GLU A 23 15.61 21.71 -42.68
N ALA A 24 16.89 21.89 -43.02
CA ALA A 24 18.00 22.04 -42.14
C ALA A 24 18.17 23.47 -41.56
N GLY A 25 18.75 23.56 -40.37
CA GLY A 25 19.61 24.68 -39.99
C GLY A 25 19.03 25.74 -39.10
N ALA A 26 19.05 25.51 -37.81
CA ALA A 26 19.28 26.58 -36.80
C ALA A 26 19.78 25.93 -35.51
N GLU A 27 21.00 26.26 -35.11
CA GLU A 27 21.59 25.85 -33.84
C GLU A 27 20.76 26.40 -32.66
N THR A 28 20.14 25.50 -31.92
CA THR A 28 19.51 25.79 -30.63
C THR A 28 20.58 25.67 -29.55
N PRO A 29 20.73 26.62 -28.60
CA PRO A 29 21.73 26.50 -27.55
C PRO A 29 21.44 25.27 -26.67
N LEU A 30 22.48 24.48 -26.43
CA LEU A 30 22.44 23.34 -25.51
C LEU A 30 21.95 23.79 -24.13
N ALA A 31 20.89 23.15 -23.65
CA ALA A 31 20.49 23.22 -22.26
C ALA A 31 21.67 22.75 -21.37
N PRO A 32 21.84 23.32 -20.17
CA PRO A 32 22.91 22.90 -19.26
C PRO A 32 22.76 21.42 -18.94
N ALA A 33 23.88 20.70 -19.00
CA ALA A 33 23.95 19.28 -18.68
C ALA A 33 23.37 19.02 -17.29
N SER A 34 22.51 18.01 -17.18
CA SER A 34 21.98 17.56 -15.90
C SER A 34 23.15 17.19 -14.96
N PRO A 35 23.18 17.68 -13.72
CA PRO A 35 24.23 17.31 -12.75
C PRO A 35 24.26 15.82 -12.41
N TRP A 36 23.31 15.06 -12.93
CA TRP A 36 23.12 13.63 -12.67
C TRP A 36 23.41 12.72 -13.88
N ALA A 37 24.25 13.15 -14.82
CA ALA A 37 24.72 12.25 -15.88
C ALA A 37 25.73 11.24 -15.29
N PRO A 38 25.53 9.92 -15.43
CA PRO A 38 26.47 8.95 -14.89
C PRO A 38 27.79 9.01 -15.68
N GLU A 39 28.87 9.39 -15.02
CA GLU A 39 30.22 9.10 -15.52
C GLU A 39 30.42 7.58 -15.50
N ALA A 40 30.65 6.98 -16.65
CA ALA A 40 30.94 5.56 -16.79
C ALA A 40 32.32 5.26 -16.12
N ARG A 41 32.25 4.81 -14.86
CA ARG A 41 33.41 4.20 -14.20
C ARG A 41 33.44 2.72 -14.53
N THR A 42 34.33 2.34 -15.42
CA THR A 42 34.69 0.94 -15.68
C THR A 42 35.40 0.41 -14.42
N LEU A 43 34.72 -0.41 -13.64
CA LEU A 43 35.34 -1.19 -12.57
C LEU A 43 35.82 -2.52 -13.17
N LEU A 44 37.15 -2.68 -13.27
CA LEU A 44 37.81 -3.97 -13.47
C LEU A 44 37.62 -4.78 -12.18
N VAL A 45 36.91 -5.91 -12.29
CA VAL A 45 36.83 -6.91 -11.23
C VAL A 45 37.87 -7.99 -11.51
N ASP A 46 38.94 -8.01 -10.71
CA ASP A 46 39.84 -9.14 -10.63
C ASP A 46 39.30 -10.17 -9.63
N GLY A 47 39.38 -11.43 -10.02
CA GLY A 47 38.72 -12.54 -9.34
C GLY A 47 39.45 -13.01 -8.08
N ALA A 48 38.68 -13.52 -7.15
CA ALA A 48 39.07 -14.62 -6.26
C ALA A 48 37.81 -15.37 -5.79
N VAL A 49 37.75 -16.65 -6.19
CA VAL A 49 36.79 -17.64 -5.70
C VAL A 49 37.19 -18.05 -4.30
N ALA A 50 36.28 -18.00 -3.35
CA ALA A 50 36.35 -18.77 -2.11
C ALA A 50 34.96 -19.32 -1.80
N GLU A 51 34.81 -20.63 -2.02
CA GLU A 51 33.71 -21.45 -1.52
C GLU A 51 33.75 -21.50 0.01
N THR A 52 32.67 -21.13 0.65
CA THR A 52 32.15 -21.80 1.88
C THR A 52 30.65 -21.78 1.85
N ALA A 53 30.05 -22.96 1.71
CA ALA A 53 28.64 -23.22 1.91
C ALA A 53 28.32 -23.14 3.40
N ASP A 54 27.27 -22.46 3.78
CA ASP A 54 26.02 -23.01 4.35
C ASP A 54 25.14 -21.90 4.92
N ALA A 55 23.89 -22.06 4.68
CA ALA A 55 22.70 -21.48 5.30
C ALA A 55 21.82 -20.65 4.35
N ALA A 56 20.80 -21.35 3.83
CA ALA A 56 19.49 -20.82 3.43
C ALA A 56 19.50 -19.69 2.38
N THR A 57 19.88 -20.01 1.18
CA THR A 57 19.45 -19.30 -0.02
C THR A 57 17.96 -19.60 -0.23
N ILE A 58 17.08 -18.80 0.37
CA ILE A 58 15.74 -18.61 -0.18
C ILE A 58 15.96 -17.85 -1.48
N GLY A 59 15.70 -18.53 -2.60
CA GLY A 59 15.92 -18.02 -3.94
C GLY A 59 15.39 -16.60 -4.09
N ALA A 60 16.24 -15.75 -4.61
CA ALA A 60 15.91 -14.39 -5.03
C ALA A 60 15.01 -14.44 -6.27
N ASP A 61 13.73 -14.77 -6.08
CA ASP A 61 12.68 -14.31 -6.97
C ASP A 61 12.18 -13.00 -6.37
N THR A 62 12.81 -11.92 -6.83
CA THR A 62 12.49 -10.57 -6.41
C THR A 62 11.16 -10.17 -7.01
N GLY A 63 10.05 -10.55 -6.40
CA GLY A 63 8.73 -9.96 -6.60
C GLY A 63 8.71 -8.49 -6.15
N GLY A 64 9.78 -7.75 -6.41
CA GLY A 64 9.92 -6.34 -6.09
C GLY A 64 9.35 -5.44 -7.17
N VAL A 65 9.26 -4.16 -6.85
CA VAL A 65 9.03 -3.09 -7.81
C VAL A 65 10.03 -3.25 -8.96
N GLY A 66 9.54 -3.28 -10.21
CA GLY A 66 10.40 -3.50 -11.38
C GLY A 66 11.47 -2.42 -11.50
N VAL A 67 12.62 -2.76 -12.11
CA VAL A 67 13.74 -1.82 -12.31
C VAL A 67 13.26 -0.54 -13.01
N ASP A 68 12.35 -0.66 -13.99
CA ASP A 68 11.76 0.48 -14.70
C ASP A 68 10.94 1.39 -13.77
N GLU A 69 10.31 0.83 -12.75
CA GLU A 69 9.55 1.61 -11.77
C GLU A 69 10.47 2.30 -10.76
N LEU A 70 11.55 1.63 -10.33
CA LEU A 70 12.57 2.26 -9.49
C LEU A 70 13.27 3.42 -10.20
N ALA A 71 13.41 3.37 -11.52
CA ALA A 71 13.94 4.47 -12.31
C ALA A 71 13.13 5.78 -12.18
N LEU A 72 11.86 5.68 -11.78
CA LEU A 72 11.03 6.86 -11.48
C LEU A 72 11.56 7.67 -10.28
N LEU A 73 12.38 7.06 -9.42
CA LEU A 73 12.99 7.71 -8.27
C LEU A 73 14.22 8.58 -8.63
N GLY A 74 14.66 8.57 -9.89
CA GLY A 74 15.83 9.33 -10.34
C GLY A 74 17.10 8.91 -9.60
N PRO A 75 17.85 9.85 -8.98
CA PRO A 75 19.09 9.53 -8.25
C PRO A 75 18.91 8.56 -7.08
N LEU A 76 17.71 8.43 -6.53
CA LEU A 76 17.43 7.46 -5.46
C LEU A 76 17.23 6.03 -5.98
N ALA A 77 17.15 5.82 -7.29
CA ALA A 77 16.83 4.53 -7.89
C ALA A 77 17.89 3.46 -7.55
N GLU A 78 19.18 3.80 -7.62
CA GLU A 78 20.29 2.88 -7.31
C GLU A 78 20.25 2.43 -5.84
N TYR A 79 19.91 3.35 -4.94
CA TYR A 79 19.78 3.04 -3.51
C TYR A 79 18.54 2.20 -3.24
N ALA A 80 17.43 2.48 -3.90
CA ALA A 80 16.21 1.68 -3.82
C ALA A 80 16.40 0.24 -4.34
N ALA A 81 17.30 0.06 -5.31
CA ALA A 81 17.68 -1.24 -5.89
C ALA A 81 18.78 -1.97 -5.09
N SER A 82 19.39 -1.35 -4.08
CA SER A 82 20.54 -1.89 -3.33
C SER A 82 20.16 -2.97 -2.30
N GLY A 83 19.24 -3.86 -2.64
CA GLY A 83 18.78 -4.96 -1.79
C GLY A 83 17.32 -4.81 -1.34
N PRO A 84 16.93 -5.39 -0.20
CA PRO A 84 15.54 -5.43 0.24
C PRO A 84 15.09 -4.10 0.89
N VAL A 85 15.28 -2.98 0.22
CA VAL A 85 14.91 -1.65 0.71
C VAL A 85 13.40 -1.53 0.87
N THR A 86 12.95 -1.02 2.01
CA THR A 86 11.55 -0.71 2.30
C THR A 86 11.28 0.78 2.31
N ASP A 87 12.22 1.55 2.83
CA ASP A 87 12.05 2.99 2.97
C ASP A 87 13.38 3.72 2.72
N LEU A 88 13.29 4.93 2.13
CA LEU A 88 14.39 5.86 1.95
C LEU A 88 13.96 7.19 2.57
N PHE A 89 14.83 7.79 3.38
CA PHE A 89 14.59 9.07 4.02
C PHE A 89 15.71 10.04 3.67
N LEU A 90 15.38 11.07 2.91
CA LEU A 90 16.31 12.14 2.57
C LEU A 90 15.98 13.36 3.44
N ASN A 91 16.92 13.75 4.28
CA ASN A 91 16.72 14.76 5.33
C ASN A 91 17.56 16.00 5.02
N GLY A 92 17.19 16.76 3.98
CA GLY A 92 17.94 17.92 3.54
C GLY A 92 19.41 17.59 3.29
N GLU A 93 20.31 18.44 3.74
CA GLU A 93 21.76 18.24 3.67
C GLU A 93 22.30 17.19 4.66
N HIS A 94 21.45 16.71 5.59
CA HIS A 94 21.87 15.70 6.60
C HIS A 94 22.00 14.28 6.02
N GLY A 95 21.68 14.10 4.74
CA GLY A 95 21.94 12.90 3.99
C GLY A 95 20.78 11.96 3.82
N LEU A 96 21.06 10.82 3.21
CA LEU A 96 20.15 9.74 2.91
C LEU A 96 20.22 8.64 3.97
N TRP A 97 19.08 8.16 4.39
CA TRP A 97 18.94 7.00 5.28
C TRP A 97 18.11 5.93 4.58
N ILE A 98 18.53 4.67 4.71
CA ILE A 98 17.93 3.53 4.02
C ILE A 98 17.48 2.50 5.04
N ASP A 99 16.20 2.14 5.03
CA ASP A 99 15.68 1.02 5.82
C ASP A 99 15.54 -0.22 4.94
N ARG A 100 16.18 -1.32 5.40
CA ARG A 100 16.10 -2.65 4.78
C ARG A 100 15.27 -3.64 5.63
N GLY A 101 14.51 -3.11 6.62
CA GLY A 101 13.64 -3.88 7.52
C GLY A 101 14.22 -4.12 8.91
N ALA A 102 15.45 -3.69 9.16
CA ALA A 102 16.11 -3.74 10.48
C ALA A 102 16.14 -2.38 11.20
N GLY A 103 15.73 -1.33 10.50
CA GLY A 103 15.79 0.08 10.91
C GLY A 103 16.62 0.90 9.92
N PRO A 104 16.47 2.23 9.90
CA PRO A 104 17.16 3.09 8.96
C PRO A 104 18.66 3.23 9.28
N GLU A 105 19.50 3.02 8.28
CA GLU A 105 20.94 3.22 8.33
C GLU A 105 21.35 4.37 7.40
N ARG A 106 22.33 5.18 7.81
CA ARG A 106 22.80 6.30 7.01
C ARG A 106 23.62 5.77 5.82
N GLU A 107 23.34 6.33 4.62
CA GLU A 107 24.11 6.05 3.40
C GLU A 107 25.28 7.05 3.26
N PRO A 108 26.52 6.63 3.51
CA PRO A 108 27.66 7.55 3.52
C PRO A 108 28.05 8.04 2.12
N ALA A 109 27.69 7.32 1.07
CA ALA A 109 28.00 7.69 -0.31
C ALA A 109 27.09 8.80 -0.84
N TRP A 110 25.96 9.09 -0.16
CA TRP A 110 25.05 10.17 -0.56
C TRP A 110 25.54 11.54 -0.07
N SER A 111 25.59 12.48 -1.01
CA SER A 111 25.83 13.90 -0.71
C SER A 111 25.02 14.75 -1.68
N ALA A 112 24.26 15.73 -1.17
CA ALA A 112 23.50 16.68 -1.97
C ALA A 112 23.29 17.97 -1.18
N HIS A 113 23.26 19.12 -1.87
CA HIS A 113 22.92 20.41 -1.28
C HIS A 113 21.41 20.60 -1.25
N GLU A 114 20.92 21.48 -0.37
CA GLU A 114 19.49 21.77 -0.19
C GLU A 114 18.77 22.08 -1.52
N ALA A 115 19.40 22.85 -2.40
CA ALA A 115 18.81 23.19 -3.70
C ALA A 115 18.59 21.93 -4.58
N GLU A 116 19.48 20.95 -4.51
CA GLU A 116 19.37 19.69 -5.25
C GLU A 116 18.31 18.79 -4.65
N VAL A 117 18.24 18.72 -3.31
CA VAL A 117 17.20 17.96 -2.59
C VAL A 117 15.82 18.55 -2.90
N ARG A 118 15.68 19.88 -2.90
CA ARG A 118 14.44 20.56 -3.26
C ARG A 118 14.04 20.28 -4.71
N ALA A 119 14.99 20.36 -5.64
CA ALA A 119 14.72 20.05 -7.05
C ALA A 119 14.28 18.60 -7.25
N LEU A 120 14.90 17.65 -6.55
CA LEU A 120 14.51 16.25 -6.56
C LEU A 120 13.10 16.05 -6.00
N ALA A 121 12.77 16.66 -4.86
CA ALA A 121 11.43 16.61 -4.26
C ALA A 121 10.37 17.11 -5.24
N VAL A 122 10.59 18.28 -5.86
CA VAL A 122 9.65 18.85 -6.86
C VAL A 122 9.49 17.89 -8.06
N GLN A 123 10.57 17.30 -8.57
CA GLN A 123 10.50 16.36 -9.69
C GLN A 123 9.73 15.09 -9.33
N LEU A 124 9.97 14.50 -8.16
CA LEU A 124 9.27 13.30 -7.71
C LEU A 124 7.77 13.56 -7.55
N ILE A 125 7.40 14.68 -6.93
CA ILE A 125 5.99 15.07 -6.75
C ILE A 125 5.32 15.35 -8.10
N ALA A 126 6.02 16.04 -9.03
CA ALA A 126 5.50 16.28 -10.38
C ALA A 126 5.29 15.00 -11.19
N ARG A 127 6.18 14.01 -11.07
CA ARG A 127 6.01 12.67 -11.70
C ARG A 127 4.75 11.95 -11.20
N GLY A 128 4.34 12.19 -9.95
CA GLY A 128 3.09 11.72 -9.38
C GLY A 128 1.87 12.57 -9.74
N GLY A 129 2.02 13.54 -10.65
CA GLY A 129 0.92 14.40 -11.13
C GLY A 129 0.46 15.47 -10.14
N ARG A 130 1.28 15.81 -9.13
CA ARG A 130 0.98 16.86 -8.15
C ARG A 130 2.06 17.94 -8.14
N HIS A 131 1.82 18.99 -7.40
CA HIS A 131 2.74 20.12 -7.23
C HIS A 131 3.03 20.32 -5.75
N VAL A 132 4.28 20.70 -5.45
CA VAL A 132 4.73 21.05 -4.10
C VAL A 132 5.46 22.39 -4.16
N ASP A 133 5.03 23.34 -3.34
CA ASP A 133 5.59 24.67 -3.22
C ASP A 133 5.40 25.23 -1.80
N GLU A 134 5.66 26.51 -1.60
CA GLU A 134 5.51 27.17 -0.30
C GLU A 134 4.05 27.31 0.14
N ALA A 135 3.10 27.31 -0.80
CA ALA A 135 1.66 27.37 -0.50
C ALA A 135 1.12 25.98 -0.14
N THR A 136 1.72 24.93 -0.70
CA THR A 136 1.40 23.53 -0.41
C THR A 136 2.69 22.77 -0.11
N PRO A 137 3.30 23.02 1.07
CA PRO A 137 4.66 22.56 1.36
C PRO A 137 4.77 21.09 1.75
N ALA A 138 3.66 20.37 1.92
CA ALA A 138 3.64 18.95 2.23
C ALA A 138 2.71 18.19 1.27
N VAL A 139 3.26 17.27 0.50
CA VAL A 139 2.52 16.57 -0.55
C VAL A 139 2.92 15.09 -0.61
N ASP A 140 1.91 14.23 -0.72
CA ASP A 140 2.05 12.81 -1.01
C ASP A 140 1.77 12.53 -2.48
N VAL A 141 2.57 11.66 -3.09
CA VAL A 141 2.30 11.11 -4.42
C VAL A 141 2.61 9.62 -4.46
N ARG A 142 2.09 9.00 -5.50
CA ARG A 142 2.41 7.63 -5.86
C ARG A 142 3.09 7.58 -7.22
N LEU A 143 4.18 6.83 -7.31
CA LEU A 143 4.89 6.57 -8.54
C LEU A 143 4.73 5.09 -8.94
N GLY A 144 4.51 4.85 -10.22
CA GLY A 144 4.32 3.50 -10.72
C GLY A 144 3.21 2.72 -9.99
N ARG A 145 3.44 1.43 -9.75
CA ARG A 145 2.47 0.51 -9.14
C ARG A 145 2.51 0.48 -7.61
N GLY A 146 3.07 1.49 -6.94
CA GLY A 146 2.95 1.53 -5.49
C GLY A 146 4.05 2.23 -4.71
N ILE A 147 5.09 2.77 -5.34
CA ILE A 147 6.07 3.59 -4.64
C ILE A 147 5.38 4.84 -4.11
N ARG A 148 5.45 5.09 -2.82
CA ARG A 148 4.91 6.30 -2.20
C ARG A 148 6.04 7.28 -1.94
N VAL A 149 5.82 8.53 -2.29
CA VAL A 149 6.74 9.62 -2.02
C VAL A 149 6.01 10.71 -1.24
N HIS A 150 6.53 11.06 -0.08
CA HIS A 150 6.09 12.19 0.70
C HIS A 150 7.20 13.24 0.71
N ALA A 151 6.88 14.46 0.34
CA ALA A 151 7.82 15.58 0.37
C ALA A 151 7.31 16.69 1.31
N VAL A 152 8.25 17.27 2.08
CA VAL A 152 7.98 18.42 2.95
C VAL A 152 9.03 19.48 2.71
N LEU A 153 8.59 20.67 2.36
CA LEU A 153 9.45 21.84 2.10
C LEU A 153 9.53 22.78 3.30
N PRO A 154 10.58 23.61 3.39
CA PRO A 154 10.55 24.79 4.24
C PRO A 154 9.40 25.73 3.83
N PRO A 155 8.77 26.48 4.77
CA PRO A 155 9.14 26.62 6.18
C PRO A 155 8.53 25.57 7.10
N LEU A 156 7.79 24.57 6.58
CA LEU A 156 7.17 23.52 7.40
C LEU A 156 8.24 22.62 8.02
N SER A 157 9.31 22.33 7.29
CA SER A 157 10.52 21.71 7.81
C SER A 157 11.56 22.77 8.14
N SER A 158 12.10 22.73 9.36
CA SER A 158 13.23 23.56 9.80
C SER A 158 14.60 22.98 9.39
N SER A 159 14.63 21.75 8.93
CA SER A 159 15.86 21.00 8.57
C SER A 159 16.11 20.93 7.06
N GLY A 160 15.52 21.86 6.29
CA GLY A 160 15.56 21.82 4.83
C GLY A 160 14.45 20.93 4.25
N THR A 161 14.57 20.60 2.98
CA THR A 161 13.61 19.74 2.27
C THR A 161 13.71 18.30 2.74
N LEU A 162 12.59 17.69 3.08
CA LEU A 162 12.50 16.28 3.48
C LEU A 162 11.80 15.47 2.38
N VAL A 163 12.33 14.28 2.09
CA VAL A 163 11.68 13.32 1.18
C VAL A 163 11.68 11.94 1.83
N SER A 164 10.49 11.37 1.99
CA SER A 164 10.31 10.00 2.44
C SER A 164 9.78 9.16 1.28
N VAL A 165 10.48 8.09 0.96
CA VAL A 165 10.07 7.15 -0.09
C VAL A 165 9.82 5.80 0.53
N ARG A 166 8.61 5.27 0.35
CA ARG A 166 8.28 3.88 0.67
C ARG A 166 8.27 3.05 -0.59
N VAL A 167 9.13 2.04 -0.64
CA VAL A 167 9.21 1.06 -1.71
C VAL A 167 8.41 -0.18 -1.28
N PRO A 168 7.25 -0.48 -1.91
CA PRO A 168 6.48 -1.63 -1.51
C PRO A 168 7.26 -2.91 -1.84
N ARG A 169 7.36 -3.81 -0.87
CA ARG A 169 7.84 -5.16 -1.14
C ARG A 169 6.67 -5.96 -1.69
N ILE A 170 6.68 -6.17 -2.99
CA ILE A 170 5.70 -7.01 -3.67
C ILE A 170 6.22 -8.45 -3.54
N ALA A 171 5.83 -9.13 -2.49
CA ALA A 171 6.09 -10.56 -2.37
C ALA A 171 4.74 -11.26 -2.15
N ASP A 172 4.32 -12.02 -3.14
CA ASP A 172 3.23 -12.97 -3.01
C ASP A 172 3.74 -14.16 -2.19
N PHE A 173 3.40 -14.19 -0.93
CA PHE A 173 3.72 -15.33 -0.07
C PHE A 173 2.51 -16.26 -0.01
N PRO A 174 2.61 -17.49 -0.53
CA PRO A 174 1.61 -18.53 -0.22
C PRO A 174 1.55 -18.76 1.29
N LEU A 175 0.39 -19.12 1.82
CA LEU A 175 0.20 -19.34 3.25
C LEU A 175 1.21 -20.35 3.83
N ALA A 176 1.52 -21.42 3.08
CA ALA A 176 2.55 -22.39 3.43
C ALA A 176 3.96 -21.79 3.55
N ALA A 177 4.29 -20.72 2.83
CA ALA A 177 5.57 -20.02 2.98
C ALA A 177 5.63 -19.24 4.29
N LEU A 178 4.51 -18.65 4.71
CA LEU A 178 4.41 -17.96 6.01
C LEU A 178 4.54 -18.94 7.18
N ALA A 179 3.97 -20.15 7.05
CA ALA A 179 4.15 -21.24 8.03
C ALA A 179 5.62 -21.66 8.13
N ARG A 180 6.28 -21.93 7.00
CA ARG A 180 7.71 -22.27 6.99
C ARG A 180 8.60 -21.15 7.57
N ALA A 181 8.20 -19.91 7.41
CA ALA A 181 8.90 -18.76 7.99
C ALA A 181 8.62 -18.55 9.49
N GLY A 182 7.75 -19.39 10.10
CA GLY A 182 7.38 -19.31 11.51
C GLY A 182 6.44 -18.13 11.85
N MET A 183 5.73 -17.58 10.86
CA MET A 183 4.74 -16.55 11.09
C MET A 183 3.43 -17.12 11.65
N ILE A 184 3.09 -18.34 11.27
CA ILE A 184 1.97 -19.13 11.77
C ILE A 184 2.46 -20.54 12.09
N ASP A 185 1.91 -21.17 13.10
CA ASP A 185 2.14 -22.59 13.39
C ASP A 185 1.16 -23.50 12.60
N ASP A 186 1.34 -24.82 12.71
CA ASP A 186 0.55 -25.80 11.94
C ASP A 186 -0.94 -25.77 12.30
N GLU A 187 -1.29 -25.51 13.56
CA GLU A 187 -2.68 -25.44 14.03
C GLU A 187 -3.35 -24.14 13.52
N GLN A 188 -2.63 -23.04 13.59
CA GLN A 188 -3.05 -21.77 13.02
C GLN A 188 -3.22 -21.86 11.50
N GLU A 189 -2.26 -22.50 10.77
CA GLU A 189 -2.39 -22.72 9.33
C GLU A 189 -3.64 -23.51 9.00
N ALA A 190 -3.88 -24.63 9.68
CA ALA A 190 -5.06 -25.48 9.46
C ALA A 190 -6.37 -24.71 9.74
N THR A 191 -6.40 -23.91 10.81
CA THR A 191 -7.54 -23.09 11.19
C THR A 191 -7.83 -22.01 10.14
N LEU A 192 -6.78 -21.31 9.68
CA LEU A 192 -6.90 -20.25 8.69
C LEU A 192 -7.32 -20.79 7.30
N ARG A 193 -6.74 -21.91 6.85
CA ARG A 193 -7.17 -22.59 5.60
C ARG A 193 -8.65 -22.99 5.65
N ARG A 194 -9.08 -23.55 6.79
CA ARG A 194 -10.49 -23.92 7.00
C ARG A 194 -11.38 -22.68 6.94
N ALA A 195 -10.99 -21.59 7.60
CA ALA A 195 -11.76 -20.36 7.59
C ALA A 195 -11.93 -19.80 6.17
N VAL A 196 -10.87 -19.84 5.34
CA VAL A 196 -10.96 -19.41 3.94
C VAL A 196 -11.88 -20.36 3.15
N SER A 197 -11.74 -21.68 3.28
CA SER A 197 -12.55 -22.67 2.54
C SER A 197 -14.03 -22.62 2.92
N GLU A 198 -14.34 -22.34 4.20
CA GLU A 198 -15.71 -22.18 4.71
C GLU A 198 -16.27 -20.76 4.49
N ARG A 199 -15.52 -19.89 3.80
CA ARG A 199 -15.90 -18.49 3.53
C ARG A 199 -16.22 -17.71 4.80
N ARG A 200 -15.44 -17.93 5.86
CA ARG A 200 -15.55 -17.15 7.09
C ARG A 200 -15.06 -15.73 6.89
N ASN A 201 -15.72 -14.79 7.55
CA ASN A 201 -15.30 -13.40 7.56
C ASN A 201 -14.15 -13.19 8.55
N ILE A 202 -13.03 -12.64 8.08
CA ILE A 202 -11.79 -12.55 8.85
C ILE A 202 -11.37 -11.10 9.05
N LEU A 203 -11.10 -10.71 10.30
CA LEU A 203 -10.47 -9.45 10.63
C LEU A 203 -9.02 -9.68 11.05
N VAL A 204 -8.06 -9.15 10.29
CA VAL A 204 -6.62 -9.24 10.60
C VAL A 204 -6.17 -7.99 11.35
N THR A 205 -5.61 -8.14 12.55
CA THR A 205 -5.27 -7.02 13.42
C THR A 205 -3.79 -7.03 13.82
N GLY A 206 -3.28 -5.92 14.29
CA GLY A 206 -1.90 -5.75 14.76
C GLY A 206 -1.36 -4.35 14.52
N ALA A 207 -0.22 -4.03 15.11
CA ALA A 207 0.47 -2.75 14.93
C ALA A 207 0.99 -2.55 13.48
N GLY A 208 1.52 -1.36 13.18
CA GLY A 208 2.18 -1.08 11.91
C GLY A 208 3.36 -2.03 11.66
N GLY A 209 3.51 -2.54 10.42
CA GLY A 209 4.63 -3.38 10.04
C GLY A 209 4.61 -4.82 10.59
N THR A 210 3.54 -5.27 11.25
CA THR A 210 3.41 -6.65 11.76
C THR A 210 3.12 -7.69 10.68
N GLY A 211 2.78 -7.27 9.45
CA GLY A 211 2.53 -8.19 8.33
C GLY A 211 1.05 -8.48 8.09
N LYS A 212 0.13 -7.64 8.55
CA LYS A 212 -1.32 -7.78 8.31
C LYS A 212 -1.65 -7.96 6.84
N THR A 213 -1.15 -7.05 5.99
CA THR A 213 -1.37 -7.08 4.54
C THR A 213 -0.78 -8.33 3.90
N THR A 214 0.40 -8.79 4.37
CA THR A 214 1.04 -10.02 3.89
C THR A 214 0.20 -11.25 4.23
N LEU A 215 -0.26 -11.38 5.47
CA LEU A 215 -1.12 -12.49 5.88
C LEU A 215 -2.45 -12.47 5.13
N LEU A 216 -3.08 -11.30 5.03
CA LEU A 216 -4.34 -11.16 4.30
C LEU A 216 -4.20 -11.56 2.82
N GLY A 217 -3.13 -11.12 2.15
CA GLY A 217 -2.84 -11.53 0.77
C GLY A 217 -2.68 -13.04 0.62
N ALA A 218 -1.93 -13.67 1.54
CA ALA A 218 -1.73 -15.11 1.56
C ALA A 218 -3.04 -15.87 1.77
N LEU A 219 -3.91 -15.41 2.68
CA LEU A 219 -5.22 -16.02 2.92
C LEU A 219 -6.13 -15.93 1.69
N LEU A 220 -6.17 -14.77 1.06
CA LEU A 220 -6.99 -14.56 -0.13
C LEU A 220 -6.47 -15.33 -1.35
N GLY A 221 -5.17 -15.62 -1.42
CA GLY A 221 -4.58 -16.50 -2.42
C GLY A 221 -5.05 -17.97 -2.33
N GLU A 222 -5.54 -18.40 -1.14
CA GLU A 222 -6.12 -19.72 -0.92
C GLU A 222 -7.61 -19.80 -1.30
N ALA A 223 -8.23 -18.67 -1.72
CA ALA A 223 -9.63 -18.66 -2.14
C ALA A 223 -9.86 -19.52 -3.40
N GLY A 224 -11.08 -19.99 -3.58
CA GLY A 224 -11.43 -20.81 -4.74
C GLY A 224 -11.20 -20.06 -6.06
N PRO A 225 -10.59 -20.68 -7.09
CA PRO A 225 -10.14 -19.99 -8.30
C PRO A 225 -11.29 -19.38 -9.14
N ARG A 226 -12.53 -19.71 -8.84
CA ARG A 226 -13.72 -19.15 -9.48
C ARG A 226 -14.35 -18.00 -8.70
N GLU A 227 -13.87 -17.74 -7.48
CA GLU A 227 -14.39 -16.67 -6.65
C GLU A 227 -13.91 -15.31 -7.17
N ARG A 228 -14.79 -14.32 -7.11
CA ARG A 228 -14.47 -12.93 -7.46
C ARG A 228 -14.13 -12.17 -6.21
N ILE A 229 -12.88 -11.74 -6.08
CA ILE A 229 -12.39 -10.92 -4.98
C ILE A 229 -12.47 -9.44 -5.41
N VAL A 230 -13.20 -8.62 -4.66
CA VAL A 230 -13.20 -7.17 -4.84
C VAL A 230 -12.48 -6.55 -3.64
N LEU A 231 -11.34 -5.94 -3.93
CA LEU A 231 -10.44 -5.34 -2.96
C LEU A 231 -10.58 -3.81 -2.98
N LEU A 232 -10.68 -3.22 -1.80
CA LEU A 232 -10.86 -1.79 -1.58
C LEU A 232 -9.73 -1.28 -0.70
N GLU A 233 -8.97 -0.30 -1.17
CA GLU A 233 -7.84 0.26 -0.44
C GLU A 233 -7.79 1.79 -0.57
N ASP A 234 -7.30 2.47 0.47
CA ASP A 234 -6.97 3.90 0.37
C ASP A 234 -5.82 4.13 -0.60
N VAL A 235 -4.86 3.21 -0.58
CA VAL A 235 -3.73 3.13 -1.51
C VAL A 235 -3.45 1.65 -1.73
N ALA A 236 -3.39 1.22 -2.99
CA ALA A 236 -3.18 -0.18 -3.33
C ALA A 236 -1.81 -0.68 -2.84
N GLU A 237 -1.83 -1.57 -1.85
CA GLU A 237 -0.68 -2.24 -1.26
C GLU A 237 -0.77 -3.76 -1.36
N LEU A 238 -2.01 -4.27 -1.27
CA LEU A 238 -2.27 -5.69 -1.21
C LEU A 238 -2.08 -6.33 -2.58
N ARG A 239 -1.29 -7.38 -2.63
CA ARG A 239 -1.18 -8.25 -3.79
C ARG A 239 -1.77 -9.60 -3.43
N ILE A 240 -2.60 -10.12 -4.31
CA ILE A 240 -3.29 -11.39 -4.11
C ILE A 240 -2.99 -12.25 -5.33
N SER A 241 -2.33 -13.39 -5.11
CA SER A 241 -2.08 -14.38 -6.15
C SER A 241 -3.36 -15.18 -6.42
N HIS A 242 -4.29 -14.56 -7.15
CA HIS A 242 -5.58 -15.15 -7.47
C HIS A 242 -6.04 -14.68 -8.86
N PRO A 243 -6.63 -15.56 -9.69
CA PRO A 243 -6.96 -15.26 -11.09
C PRO A 243 -8.04 -14.19 -11.27
N HIS A 244 -8.88 -13.95 -10.25
CA HIS A 244 -10.01 -13.03 -10.39
C HIS A 244 -10.06 -12.00 -9.24
N VAL A 245 -9.15 -11.05 -9.27
CA VAL A 245 -9.09 -9.89 -8.34
C VAL A 245 -9.45 -8.62 -9.07
N VAL A 246 -10.31 -7.82 -8.46
CA VAL A 246 -10.64 -6.45 -8.89
C VAL A 246 -10.28 -5.52 -7.75
N SER A 247 -9.37 -4.60 -8.00
CA SER A 247 -8.93 -3.61 -7.01
C SER A 247 -9.54 -2.24 -7.30
N LEU A 248 -10.10 -1.63 -6.28
CA LEU A 248 -10.58 -0.25 -6.27
C LEU A 248 -9.76 0.56 -5.29
N GLU A 249 -9.31 1.73 -5.70
CA GLU A 249 -8.50 2.61 -4.89
C GLU A 249 -9.23 3.93 -4.61
N ALA A 250 -9.15 4.40 -3.36
CA ALA A 250 -9.71 5.68 -2.97
C ALA A 250 -9.02 6.83 -3.70
N ARG A 251 -9.78 7.86 -4.01
CA ARG A 251 -9.27 9.05 -4.67
C ARG A 251 -9.19 10.22 -3.70
N GLN A 252 -8.01 10.77 -3.54
CA GLN A 252 -7.83 12.04 -2.82
C GLN A 252 -8.49 13.20 -3.59
N ALA A 253 -8.91 14.23 -2.84
CA ALA A 253 -9.37 15.46 -3.45
C ALA A 253 -8.26 16.09 -4.31
N ASN A 254 -8.65 16.75 -5.40
CA ASN A 254 -7.73 17.58 -6.19
C ASN A 254 -7.35 18.87 -5.41
N LEU A 255 -6.52 19.73 -6.01
CA LEU A 255 -6.06 20.99 -5.39
C LEU A 255 -7.22 21.94 -5.04
N GLU A 256 -8.37 21.79 -5.70
CA GLU A 256 -9.60 22.56 -5.45
C GLU A 256 -10.49 21.95 -4.38
N GLY A 257 -10.05 20.86 -3.73
CA GLY A 257 -10.82 20.13 -2.73
C GLY A 257 -11.94 19.23 -3.30
N SER A 258 -12.02 19.09 -4.62
CA SER A 258 -13.07 18.35 -5.31
C SER A 258 -12.65 16.93 -5.70
N GLY A 259 -13.62 16.03 -5.92
CA GLY A 259 -13.39 14.70 -6.50
C GLY A 259 -12.84 13.66 -5.53
N ARG A 260 -12.94 13.89 -4.22
CA ARG A 260 -12.62 12.84 -3.22
C ARG A 260 -13.62 11.69 -3.33
N ILE A 261 -13.10 10.46 -3.36
CA ILE A 261 -13.88 9.22 -3.28
C ILE A 261 -13.28 8.38 -2.16
N GLY A 262 -14.01 8.24 -1.05
CA GLY A 262 -13.57 7.47 0.10
C GLY A 262 -13.94 5.98 0.00
N LEU A 263 -13.40 5.17 0.91
CA LEU A 263 -13.67 3.74 0.99
C LEU A 263 -15.16 3.43 1.20
N ASP A 264 -15.89 4.29 1.91
CA ASP A 264 -17.33 4.15 2.13
C ASP A 264 -18.13 4.24 0.82
N VAL A 265 -17.71 5.10 -0.12
CA VAL A 265 -18.30 5.19 -1.46
C VAL A 265 -17.93 3.96 -2.28
N LEU A 266 -16.65 3.57 -2.27
CA LEU A 266 -16.16 2.41 -3.01
C LEU A 266 -16.85 1.12 -2.54
N LEU A 267 -17.10 0.96 -1.24
CA LEU A 267 -17.83 -0.18 -0.68
C LEU A 267 -19.22 -0.31 -1.29
N ARG A 268 -19.98 0.78 -1.34
CA ARG A 268 -21.31 0.78 -1.94
C ARG A 268 -21.29 0.43 -3.44
N GLU A 269 -20.27 0.86 -4.17
CA GLU A 269 -20.12 0.50 -5.57
C GLU A 269 -19.66 -0.96 -5.74
N ALA A 270 -18.75 -1.46 -4.89
CA ALA A 270 -18.30 -2.84 -4.91
C ALA A 270 -19.42 -3.86 -4.73
N LEU A 271 -20.44 -3.56 -3.89
CA LEU A 271 -21.61 -4.42 -3.71
C LEU A 271 -22.43 -4.62 -5.00
N ARG A 272 -22.34 -3.67 -5.96
CA ARG A 272 -22.97 -3.81 -7.28
C ARG A 272 -22.13 -4.60 -8.28
N MET A 273 -20.88 -4.92 -7.92
CA MET A 273 -19.95 -5.64 -8.77
C MET A 273 -20.01 -7.17 -8.59
N ARG A 274 -20.97 -7.67 -7.80
CA ARG A 274 -21.12 -9.09 -7.48
C ARG A 274 -19.85 -9.71 -6.91
N PRO A 275 -19.34 -9.22 -5.80
CA PRO A 275 -18.19 -9.83 -5.15
C PRO A 275 -18.59 -11.18 -4.52
N ASP A 276 -17.75 -12.20 -4.71
CA ASP A 276 -17.80 -13.41 -3.89
C ASP A 276 -17.05 -13.19 -2.57
N ARG A 277 -16.03 -12.32 -2.57
CA ARG A 277 -15.33 -11.84 -1.39
C ARG A 277 -15.13 -10.34 -1.45
N LEU A 278 -15.56 -9.66 -0.40
CA LEU A 278 -15.39 -8.22 -0.25
C LEU A 278 -14.26 -7.96 0.75
N VAL A 279 -13.23 -7.25 0.31
CA VAL A 279 -12.01 -7.05 1.10
C VAL A 279 -11.71 -5.57 1.27
N VAL A 280 -11.51 -5.14 2.51
CA VAL A 280 -11.05 -3.79 2.83
C VAL A 280 -9.62 -3.87 3.34
N GLY A 281 -8.69 -3.29 2.57
CA GLY A 281 -7.25 -3.34 2.89
C GLY A 281 -6.96 -2.84 4.30
N GLU A 282 -7.62 -1.77 4.73
CA GLU A 282 -7.54 -1.28 6.11
C GLU A 282 -8.77 -0.47 6.49
N CYS A 283 -9.35 -0.78 7.66
CA CYS A 283 -10.44 -0.01 8.26
C CYS A 283 -9.85 1.11 9.14
N ARG A 284 -10.10 2.37 8.74
CA ARG A 284 -9.58 3.57 9.42
C ARG A 284 -10.66 4.59 9.79
N GLY A 285 -11.88 4.43 9.27
CA GLY A 285 -12.90 5.45 9.38
C GLY A 285 -14.33 4.95 9.15
N PRO A 286 -15.16 5.78 8.51
CA PRO A 286 -16.61 5.54 8.38
C PRO A 286 -16.98 4.34 7.50
N GLU A 287 -16.04 3.82 6.69
CA GLU A 287 -16.24 2.60 5.89
C GLU A 287 -16.59 1.38 6.73
N LEU A 288 -16.24 1.37 8.02
CA LEU A 288 -16.58 0.28 8.93
C LEU A 288 -18.07 -0.03 8.94
N ARG A 289 -18.91 1.00 8.90
CA ARG A 289 -20.37 0.84 8.89
C ARG A 289 -20.84 0.06 7.66
N GLU A 290 -20.33 0.44 6.49
CA GLU A 290 -20.70 -0.21 5.23
C GLU A 290 -20.15 -1.63 5.16
N LEU A 291 -18.94 -1.86 5.69
CA LEU A 291 -18.33 -3.19 5.77
C LEU A 291 -19.17 -4.12 6.65
N LEU A 292 -19.50 -3.70 7.88
CA LEU A 292 -20.33 -4.50 8.79
C LEU A 292 -21.70 -4.81 8.18
N ALA A 293 -22.32 -3.83 7.52
CA ALA A 293 -23.59 -4.03 6.85
C ALA A 293 -23.48 -5.05 5.70
N ALA A 294 -22.41 -4.99 4.89
CA ALA A 294 -22.17 -5.92 3.79
C ALA A 294 -21.97 -7.36 4.28
N LEU A 295 -21.10 -7.54 5.28
CA LEU A 295 -20.79 -8.87 5.85
C LEU A 295 -22.02 -9.50 6.54
N ASN A 296 -22.92 -8.69 7.09
CA ASN A 296 -24.17 -9.16 7.71
C ASN A 296 -25.31 -9.42 6.70
N THR A 297 -25.09 -9.16 5.42
CA THR A 297 -26.16 -9.30 4.38
C THR A 297 -25.79 -10.30 3.28
N GLY A 298 -24.97 -11.31 3.60
CA GLY A 298 -24.69 -12.44 2.71
C GLY A 298 -23.48 -12.27 1.80
N HIS A 299 -22.53 -11.41 2.18
CA HIS A 299 -21.23 -11.32 1.52
C HIS A 299 -20.17 -12.09 2.33
N ASP A 300 -20.37 -13.42 2.45
CA ASP A 300 -19.50 -14.30 3.23
C ASP A 300 -18.11 -14.44 2.60
N GLY A 301 -17.09 -14.64 3.46
CA GLY A 301 -15.69 -14.74 3.03
C GLY A 301 -15.03 -13.39 2.86
N GLY A 302 -15.66 -12.33 3.39
CA GLY A 302 -15.07 -11.01 3.43
C GLY A 302 -13.92 -10.91 4.42
N ALA A 303 -13.06 -9.91 4.22
CA ALA A 303 -11.94 -9.68 5.11
C ALA A 303 -11.57 -8.20 5.19
N GLY A 304 -10.85 -7.86 6.27
CA GLY A 304 -10.29 -6.53 6.43
C GLY A 304 -9.09 -6.53 7.37
N THR A 305 -8.37 -5.41 7.40
CA THR A 305 -7.36 -5.20 8.44
C THR A 305 -7.71 -4.05 9.36
N LEU A 306 -7.19 -4.10 10.58
CA LEU A 306 -7.38 -3.07 11.59
C LEU A 306 -6.10 -2.88 12.41
N HIS A 307 -5.73 -1.64 12.69
CA HIS A 307 -4.65 -1.36 13.63
C HIS A 307 -5.12 -1.51 15.06
N ALA A 308 -4.46 -2.42 15.80
CA ALA A 308 -4.62 -2.61 17.24
C ALA A 308 -3.29 -3.07 17.85
N ASN A 309 -3.01 -2.74 19.12
CA ASN A 309 -1.77 -3.11 19.80
C ASN A 309 -1.85 -4.51 20.41
N SER A 310 -3.03 -4.95 20.81
CA SER A 310 -3.32 -6.29 21.33
C SER A 310 -4.66 -6.80 20.80
N LEU A 311 -4.94 -8.10 21.01
CA LEU A 311 -6.26 -8.66 20.68
C LEU A 311 -7.34 -7.98 21.55
N ASP A 312 -7.05 -7.74 22.81
CA ASP A 312 -7.98 -7.14 23.78
C ASP A 312 -8.32 -5.67 23.46
N ASP A 313 -7.46 -4.97 22.70
CA ASP A 313 -7.71 -3.59 22.25
C ASP A 313 -8.64 -3.51 21.04
N VAL A 314 -8.86 -4.61 20.33
CA VAL A 314 -9.65 -4.63 19.08
C VAL A 314 -11.09 -4.15 19.28
N PRO A 315 -11.83 -4.58 20.33
CA PRO A 315 -13.18 -4.09 20.61
C PRO A 315 -13.25 -2.57 20.73
N ALA A 316 -12.40 -1.99 21.60
CA ALA A 316 -12.36 -0.56 21.83
C ALA A 316 -12.00 0.22 20.54
N ARG A 317 -11.11 -0.34 19.71
CA ARG A 317 -10.74 0.27 18.43
C ARG A 317 -11.89 0.26 17.43
N LEU A 318 -12.65 -0.84 17.34
CA LEU A 318 -13.85 -0.91 16.50
C LEU A 318 -14.94 0.04 16.96
N GLU A 319 -15.19 0.13 18.28
CA GLU A 319 -16.16 1.08 18.84
C GLU A 319 -15.78 2.54 18.51
N ALA A 320 -14.48 2.88 18.61
CA ALA A 320 -13.98 4.22 18.25
C ALA A 320 -14.23 4.53 16.76
N LEU A 321 -13.93 3.59 15.85
CA LEU A 321 -14.20 3.75 14.42
C LEU A 321 -15.71 3.82 14.13
N GLY A 322 -16.49 2.96 14.78
CA GLY A 322 -17.95 3.00 14.66
C GLY A 322 -18.55 4.34 15.08
N SER A 323 -18.00 4.95 16.13
CA SER A 323 -18.39 6.30 16.54
C SER A 323 -18.16 7.34 15.44
N THR A 324 -17.01 7.27 14.72
CA THR A 324 -16.76 8.16 13.57
C THR A 324 -17.74 7.91 12.40
N ALA A 325 -18.28 6.70 12.31
CA ALA A 325 -19.30 6.29 11.34
C ALA A 325 -20.75 6.57 11.82
N GLY A 326 -20.92 7.25 12.96
CA GLY A 326 -22.23 7.57 13.55
C GLY A 326 -22.96 6.38 14.15
N MET A 327 -22.23 5.31 14.53
CA MET A 327 -22.79 4.12 15.18
C MET A 327 -22.65 4.23 16.70
N SER A 328 -23.66 3.74 17.45
CA SER A 328 -23.51 3.57 18.90
C SER A 328 -22.64 2.35 19.22
N PRO A 329 -21.96 2.31 20.39
CA PRO A 329 -21.18 1.14 20.82
C PRO A 329 -21.99 -0.17 20.80
N ASP A 330 -23.24 -0.15 21.24
CA ASP A 330 -24.16 -1.31 21.20
C ASP A 330 -24.43 -1.78 19.74
N ALA A 331 -24.60 -0.85 18.80
CA ALA A 331 -24.78 -1.19 17.39
C ALA A 331 -23.49 -1.81 16.81
N VAL A 332 -22.32 -1.27 17.16
CA VAL A 332 -21.03 -1.83 16.73
C VAL A 332 -20.84 -3.24 17.28
N ALA A 333 -21.13 -3.43 18.59
CA ALA A 333 -20.99 -4.73 19.25
C ALA A 333 -21.83 -5.81 18.57
N ARG A 334 -23.13 -5.56 18.40
CA ARG A 334 -24.05 -6.52 17.77
C ARG A 334 -23.68 -6.82 16.32
N GLN A 335 -23.32 -5.80 15.55
CA GLN A 335 -22.96 -5.99 14.15
C GLN A 335 -21.60 -6.69 14.00
N ALA A 336 -20.60 -6.37 14.82
CA ALA A 336 -19.27 -6.99 14.73
C ALA A 336 -19.28 -8.48 15.10
N VAL A 337 -20.04 -8.85 16.16
CA VAL A 337 -20.21 -10.26 16.56
C VAL A 337 -20.87 -11.09 15.45
N SER A 338 -21.83 -10.50 14.72
CA SER A 338 -22.49 -11.18 13.60
C SER A 338 -21.66 -11.18 12.32
N ALA A 339 -20.87 -10.12 12.09
CA ALA A 339 -20.16 -9.91 10.82
C ALA A 339 -18.85 -10.68 10.73
N PHE A 340 -18.10 -10.81 11.83
CA PHE A 340 -16.78 -11.44 11.83
C PHE A 340 -16.77 -12.78 12.55
N ASP A 341 -16.33 -13.81 11.87
CA ASP A 341 -16.17 -15.17 12.42
C ASP A 341 -14.84 -15.33 13.18
N LEU A 342 -13.78 -14.65 12.70
CA LEU A 342 -12.43 -14.76 13.26
C LEU A 342 -11.73 -13.39 13.30
N VAL A 343 -10.99 -13.18 14.38
CA VAL A 343 -10.04 -12.08 14.52
C VAL A 343 -8.64 -12.66 14.69
N VAL A 344 -7.74 -12.32 13.78
CA VAL A 344 -6.36 -12.81 13.78
C VAL A 344 -5.43 -11.70 14.18
N HIS A 345 -4.79 -11.80 15.34
CA HIS A 345 -3.91 -10.75 15.86
C HIS A 345 -2.44 -11.08 15.62
N LEU A 346 -1.72 -10.14 14.96
CA LEU A 346 -0.30 -10.24 14.68
C LEU A 346 0.52 -9.32 15.57
N GLU A 347 1.67 -9.81 15.97
CA GLU A 347 2.67 -9.02 16.67
C GLU A 347 4.05 -9.14 16.04
N ARG A 348 4.96 -8.25 16.46
CA ARG A 348 6.40 -8.39 16.23
C ARG A 348 7.06 -8.71 17.56
N HIS A 349 7.65 -9.89 17.67
CA HIS A 349 8.34 -10.36 18.86
C HIS A 349 9.79 -10.70 18.50
N GLU A 350 10.75 -10.11 19.20
CA GLU A 350 12.19 -10.29 18.93
C GLU A 350 12.57 -10.12 17.44
N GLY A 351 11.97 -9.10 16.80
CA GLY A 351 12.21 -8.82 15.39
C GLY A 351 11.43 -9.70 14.41
N ARG A 352 10.82 -10.79 14.85
CA ARG A 352 10.03 -11.71 14.00
C ARG A 352 8.55 -11.35 14.04
N ARG A 353 7.91 -11.50 12.88
CA ARG A 353 6.45 -11.32 12.72
C ARG A 353 5.77 -12.65 12.97
N ARG A 354 4.70 -12.66 13.78
CA ARG A 354 3.93 -13.90 14.05
C ARG A 354 2.46 -13.59 14.34
N VAL A 355 1.61 -14.57 14.07
CA VAL A 355 0.25 -14.60 14.62
C VAL A 355 0.38 -14.95 16.10
N ARG A 356 -0.02 -14.00 16.95
CA ARG A 356 0.01 -14.18 18.40
C ARG A 356 -1.19 -14.98 18.89
N GLN A 357 -2.37 -14.58 18.41
CA GLN A 357 -3.63 -15.12 18.90
C GLN A 357 -4.68 -15.09 17.78
N ILE A 358 -5.59 -16.03 17.82
CA ILE A 358 -6.84 -16.03 17.05
C ILE A 358 -7.97 -15.94 18.07
N GLY A 359 -8.98 -15.11 17.82
CA GLY A 359 -10.11 -14.90 18.71
C GLY A 359 -11.42 -14.73 17.96
N ARG A 360 -12.51 -14.65 18.72
CA ARG A 360 -13.86 -14.34 18.22
C ARG A 360 -14.47 -13.23 19.03
N PHE A 361 -15.24 -12.39 18.34
CA PHE A 361 -16.04 -11.41 19.04
C PHE A 361 -17.17 -12.06 19.83
N GLU A 362 -17.46 -11.49 20.97
CA GLU A 362 -18.59 -11.87 21.84
C GLU A 362 -19.24 -10.63 22.40
N LEU A 363 -20.44 -10.79 22.95
CA LEU A 363 -21.10 -9.72 23.69
C LEU A 363 -20.77 -9.86 25.19
N ASP A 364 -20.16 -8.83 25.75
CA ASP A 364 -20.03 -8.64 27.18
C ASP A 364 -21.10 -7.62 27.64
N GLY A 365 -22.26 -8.12 28.00
CA GLY A 365 -23.44 -7.30 28.21
C GLY A 365 -23.90 -6.59 26.92
N ALA A 366 -23.78 -5.27 26.88
CA ALA A 366 -24.07 -4.44 25.71
C ALA A 366 -22.79 -3.99 24.96
N ARG A 367 -21.62 -4.38 25.43
CA ARG A 367 -20.31 -4.00 24.84
C ARG A 367 -19.74 -5.13 24.00
N LEU A 368 -18.84 -4.74 23.09
CA LEU A 368 -18.06 -5.68 22.31
C LEU A 368 -16.95 -6.25 23.19
N GLY A 369 -16.90 -7.57 23.30
CA GLY A 369 -15.81 -8.34 23.89
C GLY A 369 -15.11 -9.17 22.83
N ILE A 370 -14.00 -9.82 23.20
CA ILE A 370 -13.27 -10.75 22.37
C ILE A 370 -12.68 -11.87 23.25
N ALA A 371 -12.89 -13.12 22.83
CA ALA A 371 -12.33 -14.29 23.47
C ALA A 371 -11.34 -14.97 22.54
N PRO A 372 -10.17 -15.44 23.05
CA PRO A 372 -9.28 -16.33 22.31
C PRO A 372 -10.00 -17.64 21.92
N CYS A 373 -9.66 -18.19 20.75
CA CYS A 373 -10.14 -19.50 20.27
C CYS A 373 -9.08 -20.56 20.51
#